data_b7396f8e6752f438ac0aa84ea9106b72
#
_entry.id   b7396f8e6752f438ac0aa84ea9106b72
#
_cell.length_a   1.000
_cell.length_b   1.000
_cell.length_c   1.000
_cell.angle_alpha   90.00
_cell.angle_beta   90.00
_cell.angle_gamma   90.00
#
_symmetry.space_group_name_H-M   'P 1'
#
loop_
_entity.id
_entity.type
_entity.pdbx_description
1 polymer ?
#
loop_
_entity_poly.entity_id
_entity_poly.type
_entity_poly.pdbx_seq_one_letter_code
_entity_poly.pdbx_strand_id
1 'polypeptide(L)'
;MAKSDKLVAVKGMNDIFPPESARWEWFEAHVRDVMAGSAYRNIRTPIVEPTALFVRGTGETTDIVEKEMYSFEDRLNGEQLTLRPENTPGVVRAAIEHNLTYEGGKRLYYLGPMFRHERPQRGRYRQFYQLGAEALGFAGPEVDAELMLLVDQIFKRLGVKNIRVEINSLGIPSERQAHRAALITHFQQHSELLDADAQRRLHTNPLRILDTKNPAMQAMVQAAPQLLSFLGETSLKHLDTVQRLLTACGMAWTVNPRLVRGLDYYSHTVFEFVTTELGAQGTVCGGGRYDGLFEILGGKPTPAVGWGMGIERVLELLKEQSIDASNTVLDAYAIVPDLADSMLVAPVLQKLRALGISVQMHATADGAAGAMKSQFKKADASGARYALVFGAEELTNQQVAVKSLRDGLGAQTLQSLESVDSWAKTLLI
;
A
#
# COMPACT_ATOMS: atom_id res chain seq x y z
N MET A 1 -6.94 -43.29 15.19
CA MET A 1 -6.88 -42.22 14.19
C MET A 1 -5.94 -41.17 14.70
N ALA A 2 -4.82 -40.90 14.03
CA ALA A 2 -3.94 -39.79 14.36
C ALA A 2 -4.75 -38.49 14.24
N LYS A 3 -4.72 -37.64 15.28
CA LYS A 3 -5.27 -36.28 15.16
C LYS A 3 -4.57 -35.62 13.98
N SER A 4 -5.30 -35.32 12.90
CA SER A 4 -4.74 -34.51 11.82
C SER A 4 -4.44 -33.14 12.40
N ASP A 5 -3.21 -32.70 12.32
CA ASP A 5 -2.83 -31.36 12.74
C ASP A 5 -3.68 -30.34 11.96
N LYS A 6 -4.20 -29.36 12.67
CA LYS A 6 -4.99 -28.28 12.06
C LYS A 6 -4.10 -27.51 11.08
N LEU A 7 -4.50 -27.43 9.82
CA LEU A 7 -3.83 -26.60 8.84
C LEU A 7 -3.97 -25.12 9.22
N VAL A 8 -2.88 -24.39 9.15
CA VAL A 8 -2.79 -22.95 9.41
C VAL A 8 -2.03 -22.25 8.30
N ALA A 9 -2.22 -20.94 8.16
CA ALA A 9 -1.50 -20.15 7.19
C ALA A 9 0.01 -20.18 7.42
N VAL A 10 0.80 -19.94 6.38
CA VAL A 10 2.26 -19.84 6.47
C VAL A 10 2.63 -18.69 7.40
N LYS A 11 3.58 -18.90 8.30
CA LYS A 11 4.03 -17.88 9.25
C LYS A 11 4.44 -16.60 8.55
N GLY A 12 3.77 -15.50 8.88
CA GLY A 12 3.99 -14.16 8.29
C GLY A 12 3.22 -13.93 7.00
N MET A 13 2.30 -14.83 6.63
CA MET A 13 1.29 -14.63 5.60
C MET A 13 -0.08 -14.72 6.27
N ASN A 14 -0.83 -13.64 6.26
CA ASN A 14 -2.03 -13.50 7.08
C ASN A 14 -3.28 -13.42 6.20
N ASP A 15 -4.37 -14.03 6.69
CA ASP A 15 -5.70 -13.81 6.14
C ASP A 15 -6.21 -12.42 6.56
N ILE A 16 -6.89 -11.74 5.65
CA ILE A 16 -7.54 -10.46 5.88
C ILE A 16 -9.04 -10.68 5.78
N PHE A 17 -9.75 -10.54 6.89
CA PHE A 17 -11.19 -10.78 6.99
C PHE A 17 -11.89 -9.69 7.82
N PRO A 18 -13.23 -9.59 7.80
CA PRO A 18 -13.97 -8.58 8.57
C PRO A 18 -13.68 -8.66 10.07
N PRO A 19 -13.57 -7.53 10.77
CA PRO A 19 -13.78 -6.16 10.27
C PRO A 19 -12.56 -5.53 9.59
N GLU A 20 -11.40 -6.19 9.60
CA GLU A 20 -10.15 -5.63 9.07
C GLU A 20 -10.22 -5.39 7.55
N SER A 21 -10.85 -6.31 6.79
CA SER A 21 -11.01 -6.15 5.33
C SER A 21 -11.75 -4.87 4.94
N ALA A 22 -12.68 -4.38 5.77
CA ALA A 22 -13.37 -3.12 5.52
C ALA A 22 -12.43 -1.90 5.55
N ARG A 23 -11.39 -1.94 6.41
CA ARG A 23 -10.37 -0.90 6.45
C ARG A 23 -9.51 -0.89 5.19
N TRP A 24 -9.23 -2.09 4.65
CA TRP A 24 -8.51 -2.24 3.37
C TRP A 24 -9.32 -1.65 2.22
N GLU A 25 -10.59 -1.98 2.12
CA GLU A 25 -11.49 -1.45 1.09
C GLU A 25 -11.61 0.06 1.17
N TRP A 26 -11.74 0.61 2.38
CA TRP A 26 -11.77 2.04 2.62
C TRP A 26 -10.46 2.72 2.16
N PHE A 27 -9.30 2.17 2.55
CA PHE A 27 -8.00 2.66 2.11
C PHE A 27 -7.88 2.65 0.59
N GLU A 28 -8.18 1.50 -0.03
CA GLU A 28 -8.09 1.33 -1.49
C GLU A 28 -8.99 2.29 -2.26
N ALA A 29 -10.20 2.56 -1.77
CA ALA A 29 -11.13 3.51 -2.39
C ALA A 29 -10.53 4.92 -2.41
N HIS A 30 -10.02 5.41 -1.27
CA HIS A 30 -9.40 6.72 -1.18
C HIS A 30 -8.16 6.86 -2.06
N VAL A 31 -7.34 5.82 -2.11
CA VAL A 31 -6.16 5.78 -3.00
C VAL A 31 -6.57 5.86 -4.46
N ARG A 32 -7.56 5.07 -4.90
CA ARG A 32 -8.03 5.07 -6.30
C ARG A 32 -8.55 6.44 -6.72
N ASP A 33 -9.25 7.14 -5.84
CA ASP A 33 -9.72 8.50 -6.10
C ASP A 33 -8.55 9.47 -6.32
N VAL A 34 -7.53 9.43 -5.47
CA VAL A 34 -6.33 10.27 -5.60
C VAL A 34 -5.57 9.96 -6.88
N MET A 35 -5.36 8.67 -7.19
CA MET A 35 -4.69 8.25 -8.41
C MET A 35 -5.43 8.68 -9.67
N ALA A 36 -6.76 8.54 -9.68
CA ALA A 36 -7.60 8.97 -10.79
C ALA A 36 -7.54 10.49 -11.00
N GLY A 37 -7.61 11.27 -9.91
CA GLY A 37 -7.50 12.73 -9.92
C GLY A 37 -6.14 13.23 -10.43
N SER A 38 -5.08 12.43 -10.28
CA SER A 38 -3.72 12.74 -10.73
C SER A 38 -3.37 12.07 -12.08
N ALA A 39 -4.36 11.50 -12.76
CA ALA A 39 -4.24 10.82 -14.06
C ALA A 39 -3.30 9.59 -14.07
N TYR A 40 -3.03 8.98 -12.92
CA TYR A 40 -2.34 7.70 -12.84
C TYR A 40 -3.29 6.56 -13.20
N ARG A 41 -2.83 5.62 -14.03
CA ARG A 41 -3.61 4.47 -14.49
C ARG A 41 -3.14 3.19 -13.83
N ASN A 42 -4.08 2.31 -13.49
CA ASN A 42 -3.75 1.04 -12.84
C ASN A 42 -3.03 0.09 -13.81
N ILE A 43 -1.91 -0.47 -13.34
CA ILE A 43 -1.22 -1.58 -14.00
C ILE A 43 -1.21 -2.80 -13.06
N ARG A 44 -1.37 -3.99 -13.63
CA ARG A 44 -1.24 -5.27 -12.92
C ARG A 44 -0.21 -6.12 -13.63
N THR A 45 0.84 -6.47 -12.93
CA THR A 45 1.90 -7.37 -13.39
C THR A 45 1.75 -8.74 -12.77
N PRO A 46 2.33 -9.80 -13.32
CA PRO A 46 2.35 -11.12 -12.70
C PRO A 46 2.93 -11.09 -11.28
N ILE A 47 2.45 -12.00 -10.43
CA ILE A 47 3.00 -12.22 -9.08
C ILE A 47 4.28 -13.04 -9.15
N VAL A 48 4.34 -13.97 -10.10
CA VAL A 48 5.51 -14.80 -10.39
C VAL A 48 6.22 -14.24 -11.60
N GLU A 49 7.51 -14.02 -11.50
CA GLU A 49 8.37 -13.46 -12.54
C GLU A 49 9.67 -14.28 -12.62
N PRO A 50 10.41 -14.22 -13.74
CA PRO A 50 11.74 -14.80 -13.80
C PRO A 50 12.65 -14.24 -12.72
N THR A 51 13.38 -15.09 -12.01
CA THR A 51 14.33 -14.67 -10.93
C THR A 51 15.34 -13.63 -11.43
N ALA A 52 15.79 -13.76 -12.68
CA ALA A 52 16.74 -12.84 -13.31
C ALA A 52 16.22 -11.38 -13.37
N LEU A 53 14.89 -11.16 -13.37
CA LEU A 53 14.31 -9.83 -13.34
C LEU A 53 14.72 -9.07 -12.08
N PHE A 54 14.63 -9.72 -10.93
CA PHE A 54 14.94 -9.10 -9.64
C PHE A 54 16.45 -9.05 -9.38
N VAL A 55 17.19 -10.08 -9.76
CA VAL A 55 18.65 -10.09 -9.64
C VAL A 55 19.26 -8.91 -10.40
N ARG A 56 18.87 -8.70 -11.65
CA ARG A 56 19.35 -7.56 -12.47
C ARG A 56 18.79 -6.22 -12.00
N GLY A 57 17.46 -6.16 -11.78
CA GLY A 57 16.75 -4.91 -11.51
C GLY A 57 16.99 -4.38 -10.10
N THR A 58 16.95 -5.23 -9.07
CA THR A 58 17.06 -4.82 -7.66
C THR A 58 18.50 -4.69 -7.21
N GLY A 59 19.41 -5.47 -7.80
CA GLY A 59 20.85 -5.51 -7.49
C GLY A 59 21.25 -6.77 -6.72
N GLU A 60 22.28 -7.45 -7.21
CA GLU A 60 22.76 -8.74 -6.70
C GLU A 60 23.18 -8.71 -5.22
N THR A 61 23.69 -7.56 -4.74
CA THR A 61 24.23 -7.39 -3.39
C THR A 61 23.20 -6.81 -2.40
N THR A 62 21.94 -6.77 -2.77
CA THR A 62 20.87 -6.29 -1.88
C THR A 62 20.38 -7.41 -0.97
N ASP A 63 19.98 -7.07 0.27
CA ASP A 63 19.43 -8.06 1.21
C ASP A 63 18.22 -8.80 0.61
N ILE A 64 17.43 -8.13 -0.22
CA ILE A 64 16.28 -8.71 -0.91
C ILE A 64 16.71 -9.88 -1.79
N VAL A 65 17.71 -9.66 -2.64
CA VAL A 65 18.19 -10.69 -3.59
C VAL A 65 18.96 -11.79 -2.87
N GLU A 66 19.82 -11.42 -1.91
CA GLU A 66 20.66 -12.39 -1.21
C GLU A 66 19.88 -13.34 -0.27
N LYS A 67 18.80 -12.85 0.38
CA LYS A 67 18.22 -13.55 1.55
C LYS A 67 16.69 -13.59 1.59
N GLU A 68 16.00 -12.68 0.87
CA GLU A 68 14.58 -12.45 1.12
C GLU A 68 13.64 -12.93 0.01
N MET A 69 14.17 -13.33 -1.16
CA MET A 69 13.33 -13.81 -2.25
C MET A 69 12.77 -15.21 -1.98
N TYR A 70 11.50 -15.43 -2.37
CA TYR A 70 10.89 -16.73 -2.50
C TYR A 70 11.08 -17.23 -3.92
N SER A 71 12.17 -17.94 -4.18
CA SER A 71 12.50 -18.47 -5.50
C SER A 71 12.31 -19.98 -5.56
N PHE A 72 11.92 -20.50 -6.71
CA PHE A 72 11.71 -21.92 -6.98
C PHE A 72 11.97 -22.24 -8.46
N GLU A 73 12.21 -23.50 -8.73
CA GLU A 73 12.37 -24.00 -10.09
C GLU A 73 11.02 -24.51 -10.63
N ASP A 74 10.66 -24.07 -11.84
CA ASP A 74 9.54 -24.66 -12.56
C ASP A 74 9.87 -26.09 -12.98
N ARG A 75 9.12 -27.03 -12.46
CA ARG A 75 9.34 -28.48 -12.73
C ARG A 75 9.09 -28.89 -14.18
N LEU A 76 8.41 -28.05 -14.97
CA LEU A 76 8.11 -28.36 -16.35
C LEU A 76 9.27 -28.06 -17.30
N ASN A 77 9.99 -26.97 -17.04
CA ASN A 77 11.01 -26.45 -17.96
C ASN A 77 12.35 -26.08 -17.30
N GLY A 78 12.45 -26.19 -15.96
CA GLY A 78 13.67 -25.85 -15.20
C GLY A 78 13.91 -24.34 -15.02
N GLU A 79 12.95 -23.48 -15.36
CA GLU A 79 13.08 -22.05 -15.23
C GLU A 79 13.11 -21.61 -13.76
N GLN A 80 14.01 -20.67 -13.43
CA GLN A 80 14.09 -20.08 -12.09
C GLN A 80 13.08 -18.96 -11.96
N LEU A 81 12.08 -19.16 -11.11
CA LEU A 81 10.97 -18.25 -10.87
C LEU A 81 11.02 -17.70 -9.44
N THR A 82 10.43 -16.52 -9.26
CA THR A 82 10.40 -15.82 -7.97
C THR A 82 9.05 -15.17 -7.74
N LEU A 83 8.50 -15.31 -6.54
CA LEU A 83 7.40 -14.45 -6.08
C LEU A 83 7.93 -13.03 -5.90
N ARG A 84 7.35 -12.06 -6.59
CA ARG A 84 7.85 -10.67 -6.63
C ARG A 84 8.08 -10.08 -5.22
N PRO A 85 9.30 -9.64 -4.89
CA PRO A 85 9.61 -8.97 -3.61
C PRO A 85 9.27 -7.48 -3.61
N GLU A 86 9.12 -6.89 -4.79
CA GLU A 86 8.71 -5.53 -5.13
C GLU A 86 8.15 -5.51 -6.55
N ASN A 87 7.60 -4.38 -7.01
CA ASN A 87 6.95 -4.38 -8.33
C ASN A 87 7.57 -3.42 -9.35
N THR A 88 8.47 -2.53 -8.99
CA THR A 88 9.12 -1.60 -9.94
C THR A 88 9.78 -2.33 -11.11
N PRO A 89 10.61 -3.40 -10.90
CA PRO A 89 11.17 -4.16 -12.01
C PRO A 89 10.09 -4.81 -12.90
N GLY A 90 8.99 -5.29 -12.31
CA GLY A 90 7.87 -5.87 -13.05
C GLY A 90 7.15 -4.85 -13.92
N VAL A 91 6.97 -3.61 -13.45
CA VAL A 91 6.38 -2.52 -14.23
C VAL A 91 7.31 -2.12 -15.38
N VAL A 92 8.62 -1.99 -15.12
CA VAL A 92 9.61 -1.65 -16.16
C VAL A 92 9.71 -2.76 -17.21
N ARG A 93 9.76 -4.04 -16.80
CA ARG A 93 9.71 -5.19 -17.72
C ARG A 93 8.48 -5.14 -18.60
N ALA A 94 7.29 -4.90 -18.02
CA ALA A 94 6.04 -4.78 -18.80
C ALA A 94 6.09 -3.58 -19.76
N ALA A 95 6.67 -2.44 -19.35
CA ALA A 95 6.81 -1.28 -20.21
C ALA A 95 7.74 -1.55 -21.39
N ILE A 96 8.82 -2.31 -21.19
CA ILE A 96 9.75 -2.73 -22.26
C ILE A 96 9.04 -3.71 -23.20
N GLU A 97 8.48 -4.80 -22.66
CA GLU A 97 7.87 -5.88 -23.43
C GLU A 97 6.72 -5.39 -24.32
N HIS A 98 5.87 -4.51 -23.78
CA HIS A 98 4.72 -3.97 -24.49
C HIS A 98 4.96 -2.59 -25.11
N ASN A 99 6.21 -2.10 -25.11
CA ASN A 99 6.60 -0.81 -25.69
C ASN A 99 5.72 0.36 -25.22
N LEU A 100 5.36 0.39 -23.92
CA LEU A 100 4.36 1.31 -23.40
C LEU A 100 4.77 2.78 -23.51
N THR A 101 6.07 3.10 -23.51
CA THR A 101 6.59 4.47 -23.58
C THR A 101 6.80 4.98 -25.02
N TYR A 102 6.43 4.20 -26.03
CA TYR A 102 6.60 4.60 -27.46
C TYR A 102 5.83 5.87 -27.82
N GLU A 103 4.61 6.01 -27.34
CA GLU A 103 3.74 7.17 -27.59
C GLU A 103 3.89 8.27 -26.52
N GLY A 104 4.98 8.29 -25.77
CA GLY A 104 5.25 9.25 -24.70
C GLY A 104 5.18 8.66 -23.30
N GLY A 105 5.41 9.50 -22.30
CA GLY A 105 5.49 9.08 -20.92
C GLY A 105 4.20 8.46 -20.37
N LYS A 106 4.34 7.59 -19.38
CA LYS A 106 3.22 6.90 -18.71
C LYS A 106 3.24 7.16 -17.21
N ARG A 107 2.07 7.40 -16.65
CA ARG A 107 1.80 7.49 -15.21
C ARG A 107 1.02 6.26 -14.79
N LEU A 108 1.67 5.36 -14.06
CA LEU A 108 1.12 4.06 -13.69
C LEU A 108 1.10 3.92 -12.18
N TYR A 109 0.10 3.21 -11.63
CA TYR A 109 0.11 2.77 -10.24
C TYR A 109 -0.30 1.31 -10.14
N TYR A 110 0.17 0.65 -9.11
CA TYR A 110 -0.21 -0.72 -8.79
C TYR A 110 -0.58 -0.85 -7.32
N LEU A 111 -1.39 -1.85 -7.03
CA LEU A 111 -1.75 -2.28 -5.69
C LEU A 111 -1.81 -3.80 -5.69
N GLY A 112 -1.04 -4.44 -4.83
CA GLY A 112 -1.03 -5.90 -4.79
C GLY A 112 -0.01 -6.49 -3.82
N PRO A 113 -0.03 -7.83 -3.66
CA PRO A 113 0.84 -8.54 -2.74
C PRO A 113 2.28 -8.59 -3.24
N MET A 114 3.22 -8.50 -2.28
CA MET A 114 4.66 -8.71 -2.42
C MET A 114 5.10 -9.76 -1.40
N PHE A 115 6.26 -10.38 -1.64
CA PHE A 115 6.72 -11.52 -0.86
C PHE A 115 8.20 -11.36 -0.49
N ARG A 116 8.49 -11.32 0.83
CA ARG A 116 9.87 -11.27 1.35
C ARG A 116 10.03 -12.22 2.53
N HIS A 117 11.03 -13.04 2.50
CA HIS A 117 11.36 -13.97 3.59
C HIS A 117 12.03 -13.23 4.76
N GLU A 118 11.35 -12.22 5.29
CA GLU A 118 11.80 -11.44 6.44
C GLU A 118 11.31 -12.07 7.76
N ARG A 119 11.95 -11.65 8.87
CA ARG A 119 11.43 -11.95 10.20
C ARG A 119 10.16 -11.14 10.43
N PRO A 120 9.00 -11.80 10.63
CA PRO A 120 7.74 -11.09 10.85
C PRO A 120 7.80 -10.22 12.11
N GLN A 121 7.28 -9.00 11.98
CA GLN A 121 7.09 -8.04 13.07
C GLN A 121 5.92 -7.12 12.71
N ARG A 122 5.51 -6.25 13.64
CA ARG A 122 4.39 -5.34 13.41
C ARG A 122 4.59 -4.49 12.14
N GLY A 123 3.62 -4.53 11.22
CA GLY A 123 3.69 -3.83 9.93
C GLY A 123 4.73 -4.38 8.94
N ARG A 124 5.35 -5.55 9.22
CA ARG A 124 6.21 -6.30 8.30
C ARG A 124 5.83 -7.77 8.29
N TYR A 125 5.42 -8.23 7.14
CA TYR A 125 4.98 -9.60 6.92
C TYR A 125 5.75 -10.23 5.75
N ARG A 126 5.70 -11.54 5.63
CA ARG A 126 6.33 -12.27 4.52
C ARG A 126 5.52 -12.18 3.24
N GLN A 127 4.20 -12.10 3.35
CA GLN A 127 3.31 -11.58 2.34
C GLN A 127 2.78 -10.25 2.86
N PHE A 128 2.99 -9.19 2.11
CA PHE A 128 2.53 -7.83 2.43
C PHE A 128 2.01 -7.17 1.16
N TYR A 129 1.23 -6.13 1.32
CA TYR A 129 0.67 -5.41 0.17
C TYR A 129 1.38 -4.08 -0.02
N GLN A 130 1.65 -3.77 -1.26
CA GLN A 130 2.29 -2.53 -1.65
C GLN A 130 1.40 -1.75 -2.61
N LEU A 131 1.21 -0.47 -2.31
CA LEU A 131 0.82 0.54 -3.25
C LEU A 131 2.09 1.16 -3.82
N GLY A 132 2.17 1.32 -5.14
CA GLY A 132 3.26 2.05 -5.77
C GLY A 132 2.79 2.84 -6.98
N ALA A 133 3.54 3.87 -7.32
CA ALA A 133 3.34 4.66 -8.52
C ALA A 133 4.65 4.87 -9.24
N GLU A 134 4.60 4.77 -10.57
CA GLU A 134 5.74 4.85 -11.47
C GLU A 134 5.42 5.83 -12.60
N ALA A 135 6.26 6.85 -12.78
CA ALA A 135 6.22 7.77 -13.90
C ALA A 135 7.39 7.47 -14.85
N LEU A 136 7.07 6.94 -16.02
CA LEU A 136 8.03 6.43 -17.00
C LEU A 136 8.11 7.37 -18.19
N GLY A 137 9.34 7.68 -18.66
CA GLY A 137 9.57 8.54 -19.82
C GLY A 137 9.58 10.04 -19.51
N PHE A 138 9.77 10.43 -18.24
CA PHE A 138 9.82 11.83 -17.82
C PHE A 138 11.18 12.16 -17.18
N ALA A 139 11.95 13.04 -17.82
CA ALA A 139 13.31 13.36 -17.40
C ALA A 139 13.39 14.51 -16.36
N GLY A 140 12.37 15.36 -16.30
CA GLY A 140 12.41 16.58 -15.50
C GLY A 140 12.12 16.38 -14.01
N PRO A 141 12.65 17.26 -13.14
CA PRO A 141 12.46 17.21 -11.69
C PRO A 141 11.02 17.50 -11.24
N GLU A 142 10.19 18.08 -12.10
CA GLU A 142 8.78 18.36 -11.84
C GLU A 142 7.98 17.08 -11.56
N VAL A 143 8.33 15.97 -12.20
CA VAL A 143 7.66 14.69 -11.99
C VAL A 143 8.12 14.01 -10.70
N ASP A 144 9.37 14.24 -10.27
CA ASP A 144 9.84 13.81 -8.96
C ASP A 144 9.02 14.49 -7.85
N ALA A 145 8.83 15.82 -7.97
CA ALA A 145 8.00 16.58 -7.03
C ALA A 145 6.52 16.13 -7.10
N GLU A 146 5.95 15.93 -8.31
CA GLU A 146 4.59 15.42 -8.52
C GLU A 146 4.35 14.12 -7.72
N LEU A 147 5.28 13.16 -7.80
CA LEU A 147 5.16 11.87 -7.11
C LEU A 147 5.20 12.02 -5.59
N MET A 148 6.02 12.92 -5.05
CA MET A 148 6.03 13.21 -3.61
C MET A 148 4.73 13.90 -3.17
N LEU A 149 4.23 14.87 -3.94
CA LEU A 149 2.95 15.54 -3.69
C LEU A 149 1.77 14.57 -3.76
N LEU A 150 1.84 13.56 -4.63
CA LEU A 150 0.84 12.49 -4.71
C LEU A 150 0.75 11.69 -3.41
N VAL A 151 1.89 11.33 -2.81
CA VAL A 151 1.94 10.65 -1.51
C VAL A 151 1.39 11.56 -0.39
N ASP A 152 1.76 12.81 -0.37
CA ASP A 152 1.25 13.80 0.60
C ASP A 152 -0.28 13.95 0.49
N GLN A 153 -0.81 13.98 -0.74
CA GLN A 153 -2.25 14.04 -0.99
C GLN A 153 -2.97 12.77 -0.48
N ILE A 154 -2.36 11.58 -0.65
CA ILE A 154 -2.90 10.34 -0.08
C ILE A 154 -2.99 10.44 1.44
N PHE A 155 -1.90 10.84 2.13
CA PHE A 155 -1.91 10.97 3.59
C PHE A 155 -2.92 12.01 4.08
N LYS A 156 -3.03 13.16 3.41
CA LYS A 156 -4.04 14.17 3.71
C LYS A 156 -5.47 13.62 3.55
N ARG A 157 -5.72 12.87 2.47
CA ARG A 157 -7.03 12.27 2.20
C ARG A 157 -7.41 11.21 3.23
N LEU A 158 -6.42 10.46 3.74
CA LEU A 158 -6.59 9.47 4.79
C LEU A 158 -6.66 10.09 6.20
N GLY A 159 -6.39 11.39 6.34
CA GLY A 159 -6.34 12.08 7.63
C GLY A 159 -5.08 11.78 8.46
N VAL A 160 -4.06 11.16 7.85
CA VAL A 160 -2.80 10.80 8.52
C VAL A 160 -1.98 12.06 8.81
N LYS A 161 -1.42 12.14 10.02
CA LYS A 161 -0.62 13.26 10.52
C LYS A 161 0.79 12.80 10.91
N ASN A 162 1.65 13.75 11.29
CA ASN A 162 2.99 13.51 11.85
C ASN A 162 3.91 12.72 10.90
N ILE A 163 3.81 13.01 9.61
CA ILE A 163 4.72 12.48 8.59
C ILE A 163 5.76 13.56 8.26
N ARG A 164 7.04 13.18 8.32
CA ARG A 164 8.15 14.00 7.82
C ARG A 164 8.58 13.50 6.45
N VAL A 165 8.96 14.41 5.59
CA VAL A 165 9.51 14.09 4.27
C VAL A 165 11.00 14.37 4.28
N GLU A 166 11.77 13.33 4.03
CA GLU A 166 13.22 13.40 3.90
C GLU A 166 13.59 13.19 2.43
N ILE A 167 14.43 14.07 1.90
CA ILE A 167 14.88 14.02 0.51
C ILE A 167 16.39 14.04 0.44
N ASN A 168 16.96 13.47 -0.62
CA ASN A 168 18.37 13.55 -0.96
C ASN A 168 18.56 13.43 -2.47
N SER A 169 19.78 13.60 -2.95
CA SER A 169 20.13 13.24 -4.32
C SER A 169 21.31 12.25 -4.30
N LEU A 170 21.18 11.20 -5.09
CA LEU A 170 22.27 10.23 -5.35
C LEU A 170 23.11 10.61 -6.57
N GLY A 171 22.77 11.70 -7.25
CA GLY A 171 23.46 12.14 -8.46
C GLY A 171 23.47 11.12 -9.60
N ILE A 172 24.38 11.29 -10.53
CA ILE A 172 24.65 10.38 -11.64
C ILE A 172 25.77 9.38 -11.30
N PRO A 173 25.95 8.31 -12.07
CA PRO A 173 26.98 7.28 -11.76
C PRO A 173 28.40 7.81 -11.58
N SER A 174 28.85 8.78 -12.35
CA SER A 174 30.21 9.36 -12.24
C SER A 174 30.41 10.13 -10.93
N GLU A 175 29.40 10.88 -10.46
CA GLU A 175 29.41 11.60 -9.18
C GLU A 175 29.46 10.62 -8.00
N ARG A 176 28.65 9.54 -8.08
CA ARG A 176 28.68 8.46 -7.08
C ARG A 176 30.02 7.74 -7.03
N GLN A 177 30.68 7.55 -8.17
CA GLN A 177 32.01 6.90 -8.19
C GLN A 177 33.05 7.72 -7.42
N ALA A 178 33.07 9.04 -7.60
CA ALA A 178 33.95 9.93 -6.85
C ALA A 178 33.67 9.87 -5.33
N HIS A 179 32.39 9.99 -4.96
CA HIS A 179 31.98 9.86 -3.56
C HIS A 179 32.29 8.48 -2.96
N ARG A 180 32.06 7.39 -3.73
CA ARG A 180 32.40 6.03 -3.31
C ARG A 180 33.87 5.88 -2.97
N ALA A 181 34.75 6.43 -3.79
CA ALA A 181 36.19 6.41 -3.52
C ALA A 181 36.57 7.14 -2.23
N ALA A 182 35.95 8.33 -2.02
CA ALA A 182 36.15 9.09 -0.78
C ALA A 182 35.60 8.36 0.46
N LEU A 183 34.44 7.69 0.37
CA LEU A 183 33.89 6.86 1.45
C LEU A 183 34.82 5.68 1.80
N ILE A 184 35.33 4.96 0.80
CA ILE A 184 36.24 3.85 1.03
C ILE A 184 37.48 4.34 1.80
N THR A 185 38.08 5.46 1.36
CA THR A 185 39.24 6.04 2.04
C THR A 185 38.92 6.42 3.48
N HIS A 186 37.76 7.08 3.72
CA HIS A 186 37.30 7.47 5.04
C HIS A 186 37.09 6.26 5.96
N PHE A 187 36.39 5.23 5.50
CA PHE A 187 36.13 4.05 6.32
C PHE A 187 37.36 3.18 6.55
N GLN A 188 38.31 3.14 5.60
CA GLN A 188 39.60 2.49 5.80
C GLN A 188 40.45 3.12 6.92
N GLN A 189 40.37 4.46 7.05
CA GLN A 189 41.05 5.19 8.13
C GLN A 189 40.42 4.90 9.52
N HIS A 190 39.24 4.33 9.56
CA HIS A 190 38.49 3.98 10.78
C HIS A 190 38.13 2.49 10.81
N SER A 191 38.98 1.65 10.22
CA SER A 191 38.71 0.21 10.01
C SER A 191 38.45 -0.55 11.31
N GLU A 192 38.98 -0.10 12.42
CA GLU A 192 38.80 -0.66 13.77
C GLU A 192 37.39 -0.47 14.33
N LEU A 193 36.65 0.50 13.80
CA LEU A 193 35.26 0.76 14.20
C LEU A 193 34.23 -0.02 13.36
N LEU A 194 34.66 -0.60 12.24
CA LEU A 194 33.75 -1.31 11.33
C LEU A 194 33.34 -2.66 11.90
N ASP A 195 32.03 -2.90 12.03
CA ASP A 195 31.53 -4.24 12.31
C ASP A 195 31.69 -5.19 11.10
N ALA A 196 31.44 -6.48 11.31
CA ALA A 196 31.64 -7.51 10.29
C ALA A 196 30.82 -7.25 9.00
N ASP A 197 29.65 -6.63 9.14
CA ASP A 197 28.77 -6.29 8.01
C ASP A 197 29.34 -5.10 7.21
N ALA A 198 29.79 -4.07 7.90
CA ALA A 198 30.44 -2.90 7.31
C ALA A 198 31.76 -3.28 6.61
N GLN A 199 32.55 -4.17 7.21
CA GLN A 199 33.80 -4.68 6.59
C GLN A 199 33.49 -5.40 5.26
N ARG A 200 32.46 -6.24 5.20
CA ARG A 200 32.06 -6.90 3.95
C ARG A 200 31.62 -5.90 2.89
N ARG A 201 30.91 -4.84 3.30
CA ARG A 201 30.32 -3.81 2.42
C ARG A 201 31.33 -2.75 2.00
N LEU A 202 32.48 -2.65 2.64
CA LEU A 202 33.47 -1.59 2.40
C LEU A 202 33.87 -1.42 0.93
N HIS A 203 34.09 -2.53 0.23
CA HIS A 203 34.48 -2.51 -1.18
C HIS A 203 33.31 -2.84 -2.14
N THR A 204 32.27 -3.51 -1.68
CA THR A 204 31.12 -3.87 -2.50
C THR A 204 30.09 -2.74 -2.57
N ASN A 205 29.62 -2.25 -1.43
CA ASN A 205 28.62 -1.18 -1.34
C ASN A 205 28.83 -0.27 -0.11
N PRO A 206 29.85 0.61 -0.12
CA PRO A 206 30.20 1.45 1.04
C PRO A 206 29.08 2.46 1.40
N LEU A 207 28.21 2.84 0.47
CA LEU A 207 27.05 3.70 0.75
C LEU A 207 26.12 3.09 1.80
N ARG A 208 26.00 1.77 1.84
CA ARG A 208 25.17 1.05 2.83
C ARG A 208 25.72 1.15 4.27
N ILE A 209 27.01 1.48 4.43
CA ILE A 209 27.59 1.71 5.76
C ILE A 209 27.00 2.99 6.39
N LEU A 210 26.61 3.97 5.57
CA LEU A 210 25.99 5.20 6.03
C LEU A 210 24.65 4.98 6.75
N ASP A 211 23.95 3.91 6.43
CA ASP A 211 22.65 3.54 7.04
C ASP A 211 22.77 2.66 8.29
N THR A 212 24.01 2.45 8.79
CA THR A 212 24.20 1.62 9.99
C THR A 212 23.48 2.20 11.21
N LYS A 213 22.86 1.34 12.00
CA LYS A 213 22.26 1.66 13.31
C LYS A 213 23.20 1.33 14.47
N ASN A 214 24.41 0.84 14.21
CA ASN A 214 25.38 0.51 15.23
C ASN A 214 25.84 1.79 15.95
N PRO A 215 25.60 1.94 17.29
CA PRO A 215 25.97 3.14 18.03
C PRO A 215 27.47 3.44 17.99
N ALA A 216 28.34 2.42 17.97
CA ALA A 216 29.78 2.59 17.93
C ALA A 216 30.28 3.22 16.62
N MET A 217 29.52 3.09 15.53
CA MET A 217 29.88 3.62 14.22
C MET A 217 29.29 5.01 13.93
N GLN A 218 28.37 5.53 14.78
CA GLN A 218 27.63 6.76 14.47
C GLN A 218 28.54 7.98 14.29
N ALA A 219 29.55 8.17 15.15
CA ALA A 219 30.46 9.31 15.04
C ALA A 219 31.26 9.29 13.71
N MET A 220 31.76 8.11 13.32
CA MET A 220 32.48 7.91 12.06
C MET A 220 31.56 8.17 10.86
N VAL A 221 30.32 7.66 10.89
CA VAL A 221 29.35 7.86 9.80
C VAL A 221 28.91 9.32 9.70
N GLN A 222 28.78 10.03 10.81
CA GLN A 222 28.48 11.48 10.81
C GLN A 222 29.60 12.31 10.20
N ALA A 223 30.86 11.89 10.37
CA ALA A 223 32.02 12.56 9.80
C ALA A 223 32.30 12.14 8.35
N ALA A 224 31.57 11.19 7.79
CA ALA A 224 31.80 10.69 6.44
C ALA A 224 31.54 11.76 5.37
N PRO A 225 32.29 11.73 4.25
CA PRO A 225 32.04 12.62 3.12
C PRO A 225 30.58 12.54 2.65
N GLN A 226 29.93 13.69 2.47
CA GLN A 226 28.53 13.76 2.03
C GLN A 226 28.47 13.79 0.50
N LEU A 227 27.58 12.99 -0.10
CA LEU A 227 27.43 12.90 -1.55
C LEU A 227 27.10 14.26 -2.18
N LEU A 228 26.35 15.12 -1.50
CA LEU A 228 26.00 16.46 -1.99
C LEU A 228 27.22 17.32 -2.38
N SER A 229 28.40 17.10 -1.74
CA SER A 229 29.65 17.79 -2.07
C SER A 229 30.32 17.30 -3.36
N PHE A 230 29.83 16.19 -3.93
CA PHE A 230 30.35 15.59 -5.17
C PHE A 230 29.40 15.79 -6.35
N LEU A 231 28.23 16.39 -6.12
CA LEU A 231 27.26 16.65 -7.18
C LEU A 231 27.71 17.80 -8.08
N GLY A 232 27.63 17.58 -9.39
CA GLY A 232 27.80 18.62 -10.39
C GLY A 232 26.59 19.56 -10.48
N GLU A 233 26.76 20.64 -11.23
CA GLU A 233 25.76 21.71 -11.38
C GLU A 233 24.38 21.17 -11.81
N THR A 234 24.35 20.21 -12.77
CA THR A 234 23.08 19.62 -13.27
C THR A 234 22.33 18.89 -12.15
N SER A 235 23.01 18.06 -11.36
CA SER A 235 22.39 17.32 -10.27
C SER A 235 21.94 18.24 -9.13
N LEU A 236 22.70 19.27 -8.81
CA LEU A 236 22.33 20.29 -7.83
C LEU A 236 21.10 21.10 -8.29
N LYS A 237 21.07 21.52 -9.57
CA LYS A 237 19.93 22.24 -10.14
C LYS A 237 18.66 21.37 -10.16
N HIS A 238 18.79 20.07 -10.46
CA HIS A 238 17.67 19.12 -10.37
C HIS A 238 17.09 19.09 -8.95
N LEU A 239 17.93 18.87 -7.94
CA LEU A 239 17.52 18.84 -6.54
C LEU A 239 16.90 20.18 -6.10
N ASP A 240 17.53 21.33 -6.42
CA ASP A 240 16.98 22.68 -6.13
C ASP A 240 15.59 22.86 -6.73
N THR A 241 15.38 22.42 -7.98
CA THR A 241 14.07 22.55 -8.63
C THR A 241 13.01 21.72 -7.91
N VAL A 242 13.32 20.47 -7.51
CA VAL A 242 12.41 19.66 -6.69
C VAL A 242 12.05 20.37 -5.40
N GLN A 243 13.03 20.89 -4.65
CA GLN A 243 12.84 21.59 -3.39
C GLN A 243 11.93 22.82 -3.55
N ARG A 244 12.15 23.61 -4.59
CA ARG A 244 11.34 24.80 -4.89
C ARG A 244 9.90 24.46 -5.23
N LEU A 245 9.68 23.37 -6.00
CA LEU A 245 8.34 22.90 -6.35
C LEU A 245 7.58 22.41 -5.10
N LEU A 246 8.22 21.61 -4.25
CA LEU A 246 7.61 21.17 -3.00
C LEU A 246 7.25 22.35 -2.09
N THR A 247 8.15 23.34 -1.96
CA THR A 247 7.92 24.57 -1.18
C THR A 247 6.77 25.38 -1.75
N ALA A 248 6.71 25.55 -3.08
CA ALA A 248 5.63 26.29 -3.74
C ALA A 248 4.25 25.65 -3.53
N CYS A 249 4.22 24.31 -3.36
CA CYS A 249 3.00 23.56 -3.03
C CYS A 249 2.72 23.46 -1.52
N GLY A 250 3.49 24.15 -0.69
CA GLY A 250 3.31 24.18 0.77
C GLY A 250 3.67 22.86 1.48
N MET A 251 4.45 22.00 0.85
CA MET A 251 4.92 20.76 1.42
C MET A 251 6.21 20.99 2.23
N ALA A 252 6.21 20.60 3.50
CA ALA A 252 7.41 20.64 4.34
C ALA A 252 8.32 19.46 4.02
N TRP A 253 9.62 19.70 3.90
CA TRP A 253 10.64 18.71 3.61
C TRP A 253 11.95 19.02 4.33
N THR A 254 12.82 18.02 4.46
CA THR A 254 14.19 18.17 4.99
C THR A 254 15.17 17.41 4.12
N VAL A 255 16.37 17.98 3.92
CA VAL A 255 17.47 17.23 3.29
C VAL A 255 18.09 16.31 4.32
N ASN A 256 18.14 15.02 4.02
CA ASN A 256 18.87 14.03 4.79
C ASN A 256 20.07 13.53 3.95
N PRO A 257 21.28 14.06 4.16
CA PRO A 257 22.45 13.69 3.35
C PRO A 257 22.89 12.22 3.53
N ARG A 258 22.35 11.53 4.54
CA ARG A 258 22.58 10.11 4.80
C ARG A 258 21.50 9.22 4.18
N LEU A 259 20.47 9.80 3.60
CA LEU A 259 19.40 9.02 2.97
C LEU A 259 19.94 8.30 1.74
N VAL A 260 20.03 6.99 1.85
CA VAL A 260 20.30 6.05 0.77
C VAL A 260 19.18 5.03 0.70
N ARG A 261 19.00 4.39 -0.45
CA ARG A 261 17.92 3.42 -0.65
C ARG A 261 18.45 1.97 -0.61
N GLY A 262 17.55 1.06 -0.25
CA GLY A 262 17.83 -0.36 -0.17
C GLY A 262 18.03 -1.08 -1.51
N LEU A 263 17.93 -0.38 -2.63
CA LEU A 263 17.92 -0.89 -3.99
C LEU A 263 18.96 -0.11 -4.80
N ASP A 264 19.70 -0.79 -5.67
CA ASP A 264 20.89 -0.21 -6.32
C ASP A 264 20.57 0.59 -7.59
N TYR A 265 19.34 0.52 -8.09
CA TYR A 265 18.93 1.19 -9.34
C TYR A 265 18.73 2.70 -9.22
N TYR A 266 18.65 3.27 -8.02
CA TYR A 266 18.33 4.69 -7.84
C TYR A 266 19.42 5.64 -8.36
N SER A 267 18.98 6.80 -8.87
CA SER A 267 19.79 7.94 -9.32
C SER A 267 19.08 9.24 -8.94
N HIS A 268 19.79 10.38 -8.96
CA HIS A 268 19.23 11.69 -8.64
C HIS A 268 18.36 11.68 -7.35
N THR A 269 17.13 12.16 -7.45
CA THR A 269 16.21 12.31 -6.32
C THR A 269 15.89 10.98 -5.64
N VAL A 270 16.06 10.93 -4.33
CA VAL A 270 15.51 9.89 -3.45
C VAL A 270 14.77 10.54 -2.29
N PHE A 271 13.73 9.88 -1.80
CA PHE A 271 12.92 10.41 -0.72
C PHE A 271 12.29 9.32 0.14
N GLU A 272 11.98 9.68 1.38
CA GLU A 272 11.22 8.87 2.33
C GLU A 272 10.19 9.71 3.07
N PHE A 273 9.03 9.12 3.31
CA PHE A 273 8.01 9.59 4.22
C PHE A 273 8.15 8.79 5.52
N VAL A 274 8.51 9.47 6.59
CA VAL A 274 8.87 8.84 7.85
C VAL A 274 8.00 9.34 9.00
N THR A 275 7.71 8.44 9.95
CA THR A 275 7.00 8.74 11.19
C THR A 275 7.76 8.18 12.38
N THR A 276 7.56 8.77 13.56
CA THR A 276 8.07 8.24 14.84
C THR A 276 7.07 7.30 15.53
N GLU A 277 5.85 7.23 15.05
CA GLU A 277 4.75 6.51 15.70
C GLU A 277 4.80 4.98 15.50
N LEU A 278 5.59 4.53 14.52
CA LEU A 278 5.81 3.10 14.23
C LEU A 278 7.16 2.57 14.78
N GLY A 279 7.75 3.27 15.76
CA GLY A 279 9.01 2.90 16.39
C GLY A 279 10.19 2.90 15.41
N ALA A 280 11.07 1.88 15.48
CA ALA A 280 12.28 1.78 14.65
C ALA A 280 11.99 1.60 13.14
N GLN A 281 10.75 1.38 12.75
CA GLN A 281 10.29 1.13 11.38
C GLN A 281 9.55 2.34 10.81
N GLY A 282 10.09 3.54 11.01
CA GLY A 282 9.44 4.81 10.70
C GLY A 282 9.11 5.08 9.22
N THR A 283 9.80 4.45 8.27
CA THR A 283 9.54 4.68 6.84
C THR A 283 8.21 4.02 6.41
N VAL A 284 7.24 4.81 5.99
CA VAL A 284 5.92 4.36 5.51
C VAL A 284 5.83 4.35 3.98
N CYS A 285 6.55 5.25 3.31
CA CYS A 285 6.66 5.30 1.86
C CYS A 285 8.09 5.73 1.49
N GLY A 286 8.60 5.22 0.40
CA GLY A 286 9.89 5.66 -0.10
C GLY A 286 10.07 5.38 -1.58
N GLY A 287 10.84 6.24 -2.23
CA GLY A 287 11.04 6.19 -3.66
C GLY A 287 12.21 7.02 -4.15
N GLY A 288 12.22 7.26 -5.44
CA GLY A 288 13.21 8.07 -6.11
C GLY A 288 13.27 7.80 -7.61
N ARG A 289 14.21 8.48 -8.27
CA ARG A 289 14.49 8.35 -9.71
C ARG A 289 15.39 7.15 -9.98
N TYR A 290 15.17 6.47 -11.10
CA TYR A 290 15.92 5.25 -11.48
C TYR A 290 16.10 5.16 -13.01
N ASP A 291 16.69 6.17 -13.61
CA ASP A 291 16.80 6.32 -15.07
C ASP A 291 17.54 5.17 -15.76
N GLY A 292 18.47 4.47 -15.06
CA GLY A 292 19.23 3.34 -15.62
C GLY A 292 18.49 2.00 -15.65
N LEU A 293 17.33 1.86 -15.00
CA LEU A 293 16.71 0.55 -14.82
C LEU A 293 16.21 -0.06 -16.14
N PHE A 294 15.72 0.76 -17.08
CA PHE A 294 15.31 0.27 -18.39
C PHE A 294 16.46 -0.38 -19.14
N GLU A 295 17.65 0.22 -19.15
CA GLU A 295 18.85 -0.33 -19.82
C GLU A 295 19.33 -1.61 -19.14
N ILE A 296 19.33 -1.65 -17.79
CA ILE A 296 19.69 -2.83 -17.00
C ILE A 296 18.78 -4.03 -17.35
N LEU A 297 17.51 -3.77 -17.64
CA LEU A 297 16.55 -4.78 -18.03
C LEU A 297 16.46 -5.03 -19.54
N GLY A 298 17.36 -4.44 -20.34
CA GLY A 298 17.48 -4.66 -21.78
C GLY A 298 16.58 -3.78 -22.63
N GLY A 299 16.00 -2.74 -22.06
CA GLY A 299 15.22 -1.73 -22.79
C GLY A 299 16.06 -0.57 -23.30
N LYS A 300 15.40 0.38 -23.98
CA LYS A 300 16.03 1.64 -24.38
C LYS A 300 16.16 2.57 -23.17
N PRO A 301 17.19 3.44 -23.10
CA PRO A 301 17.29 4.46 -22.06
C PRO A 301 15.97 5.22 -21.91
N THR A 302 15.38 5.15 -20.73
CA THR A 302 14.08 5.76 -20.45
C THR A 302 14.09 6.30 -19.03
N PRO A 303 13.99 7.63 -18.83
CA PRO A 303 13.92 8.21 -17.50
C PRO A 303 12.71 7.67 -16.73
N ALA A 304 12.90 7.41 -15.45
CA ALA A 304 11.83 6.88 -14.62
C ALA A 304 12.01 7.29 -13.17
N VAL A 305 10.88 7.49 -12.50
CA VAL A 305 10.80 7.84 -11.08
C VAL A 305 9.55 7.20 -10.50
N GLY A 306 9.63 6.71 -9.25
CA GLY A 306 8.50 6.05 -8.61
C GLY A 306 8.70 5.88 -7.11
N TRP A 307 7.68 5.32 -6.46
CA TRP A 307 7.71 5.01 -5.03
C TRP A 307 6.88 3.77 -4.69
N GLY A 308 7.21 3.18 -3.53
CA GLY A 308 6.45 2.10 -2.92
C GLY A 308 6.05 2.44 -1.48
N MET A 309 4.81 2.10 -1.12
CA MET A 309 4.20 2.31 0.19
C MET A 309 3.66 0.98 0.70
N GLY A 310 4.09 0.57 1.91
CA GLY A 310 3.55 -0.62 2.57
C GLY A 310 2.18 -0.32 3.16
N ILE A 311 1.13 -1.01 2.68
CA ILE A 311 -0.26 -0.75 3.08
C ILE A 311 -0.46 -1.08 4.55
N GLU A 312 0.04 -2.21 5.02
CA GLU A 312 -0.08 -2.62 6.43
C GLU A 312 0.50 -1.58 7.40
N ARG A 313 1.59 -0.90 6.99
CA ARG A 313 2.18 0.18 7.81
C ARG A 313 1.28 1.39 7.91
N VAL A 314 0.64 1.77 6.80
CA VAL A 314 -0.32 2.88 6.81
C VAL A 314 -1.55 2.52 7.63
N LEU A 315 -2.08 1.30 7.49
CA LEU A 315 -3.21 0.83 8.28
C LEU A 315 -2.90 0.77 9.78
N GLU A 316 -1.67 0.35 10.15
CA GLU A 316 -1.22 0.42 11.55
C GLU A 316 -1.12 1.86 12.05
N LEU A 317 -0.63 2.80 11.22
CA LEU A 317 -0.57 4.21 11.57
C LEU A 317 -1.96 4.83 11.75
N LEU A 318 -2.93 4.45 10.91
CA LEU A 318 -4.34 4.85 11.08
C LEU A 318 -4.90 4.38 12.44
N LYS A 319 -4.56 3.18 12.86
CA LYS A 319 -4.93 2.65 14.19
C LYS A 319 -4.30 3.45 15.33
N GLU A 320 -2.99 3.72 15.25
CA GLU A 320 -2.29 4.51 16.27
C GLU A 320 -2.88 5.92 16.40
N GLN A 321 -3.27 6.52 15.28
CA GLN A 321 -3.89 7.86 15.26
C GLN A 321 -5.40 7.84 15.51
N SER A 322 -5.99 6.67 15.83
CA SER A 322 -7.43 6.49 16.08
C SER A 322 -8.32 7.02 14.94
N ILE A 323 -7.83 6.90 13.70
CA ILE A 323 -8.60 7.28 12.51
C ILE A 323 -9.59 6.16 12.20
N ASP A 324 -10.89 6.49 12.18
CA ASP A 324 -11.91 5.55 11.78
C ASP A 324 -11.85 5.30 10.26
N ALA A 325 -11.40 4.12 9.92
CA ALA A 325 -11.26 3.65 8.54
C ALA A 325 -12.33 2.61 8.18
N SER A 326 -13.47 2.59 8.85
CA SER A 326 -14.53 1.62 8.60
C SER A 326 -15.83 2.32 8.17
N ASN A 327 -16.08 2.37 6.87
CA ASN A 327 -17.34 2.92 6.34
C ASN A 327 -18.37 1.86 5.92
N THR A 328 -18.24 0.61 6.32
CA THR A 328 -19.23 -0.43 6.02
C THR A 328 -20.26 -0.54 7.14
N VAL A 329 -21.10 0.49 7.27
CA VAL A 329 -22.32 0.39 8.08
C VAL A 329 -23.38 -0.29 7.23
N LEU A 330 -23.90 -1.43 7.69
CA LEU A 330 -25.04 -2.09 7.09
C LEU A 330 -26.25 -1.16 7.22
N ASP A 331 -26.90 -0.81 6.11
CA ASP A 331 -28.05 0.10 6.15
C ASP A 331 -29.23 -0.56 6.83
N ALA A 332 -29.54 -1.80 6.49
CA ALA A 332 -30.71 -2.48 7.02
C ALA A 332 -30.48 -3.97 7.28
N TYR A 333 -31.17 -4.50 8.26
CA TYR A 333 -31.29 -5.93 8.55
C TYR A 333 -32.73 -6.36 8.44
N ALA A 334 -33.03 -7.29 7.54
CA ALA A 334 -34.37 -7.80 7.33
C ALA A 334 -34.69 -8.91 8.35
N ILE A 335 -35.74 -8.66 9.16
CA ILE A 335 -36.32 -9.59 10.12
C ILE A 335 -37.47 -10.28 9.46
N VAL A 336 -37.38 -11.62 9.31
CA VAL A 336 -38.39 -12.45 8.64
C VAL A 336 -38.80 -13.54 9.63
N PRO A 337 -39.91 -13.31 10.38
CA PRO A 337 -40.33 -14.24 11.43
C PRO A 337 -40.80 -15.61 10.92
N ASP A 338 -41.34 -15.69 9.73
CA ASP A 338 -41.71 -16.91 9.04
C ASP A 338 -40.92 -17.05 7.73
N LEU A 339 -40.24 -18.18 7.56
CA LEU A 339 -39.45 -18.45 6.34
C LEU A 339 -40.37 -18.66 5.10
N ALA A 340 -41.60 -19.04 5.27
CA ALA A 340 -42.60 -19.12 4.17
C ALA A 340 -42.78 -17.75 3.47
N ASP A 341 -42.59 -16.67 4.21
CA ASP A 341 -42.69 -15.31 3.69
C ASP A 341 -41.48 -14.87 2.87
N SER A 342 -40.42 -15.66 2.86
CA SER A 342 -39.17 -15.32 2.12
C SER A 342 -39.41 -15.08 0.62
N MET A 343 -40.40 -15.73 0.04
CA MET A 343 -40.77 -15.53 -1.37
C MET A 343 -41.35 -14.14 -1.65
N LEU A 344 -42.00 -13.52 -0.66
CA LEU A 344 -42.54 -12.16 -0.74
C LEU A 344 -41.45 -11.14 -0.40
N VAL A 345 -40.58 -11.46 0.54
CA VAL A 345 -39.52 -10.55 1.05
C VAL A 345 -38.35 -10.43 0.08
N ALA A 346 -37.92 -11.52 -0.52
CA ALA A 346 -36.71 -11.50 -1.38
C ALA A 346 -36.77 -10.49 -2.54
N PRO A 347 -37.89 -10.32 -3.29
CA PRO A 347 -37.95 -9.30 -4.32
C PRO A 347 -37.80 -7.87 -3.79
N VAL A 348 -38.32 -7.58 -2.59
CA VAL A 348 -38.20 -6.28 -1.94
C VAL A 348 -36.74 -6.00 -1.59
N LEU A 349 -36.03 -7.00 -1.00
CA LEU A 349 -34.62 -6.85 -0.69
C LEU A 349 -33.77 -6.67 -1.94
N GLN A 350 -34.09 -7.36 -3.03
CA GLN A 350 -33.37 -7.17 -4.30
C GLN A 350 -33.57 -5.77 -4.87
N LYS A 351 -34.77 -5.23 -4.76
CA LYS A 351 -35.06 -3.87 -5.17
C LYS A 351 -34.30 -2.84 -4.34
N LEU A 352 -34.23 -3.02 -3.02
CA LEU A 352 -33.43 -2.18 -2.13
C LEU A 352 -31.92 -2.23 -2.52
N ARG A 353 -31.36 -3.43 -2.76
CA ARG A 353 -29.97 -3.59 -3.21
C ARG A 353 -29.71 -2.91 -4.55
N ALA A 354 -30.64 -3.01 -5.50
CA ALA A 354 -30.52 -2.32 -6.79
C ALA A 354 -30.51 -0.79 -6.65
N LEU A 355 -31.11 -0.26 -5.57
CA LEU A 355 -31.09 1.17 -5.22
C LEU A 355 -29.86 1.58 -4.37
N GLY A 356 -28.92 0.68 -4.16
CA GLY A 356 -27.68 0.94 -3.43
C GLY A 356 -27.79 0.77 -1.90
N ILE A 357 -28.90 0.21 -1.39
CA ILE A 357 -29.08 -0.04 0.04
C ILE A 357 -28.41 -1.37 0.41
N SER A 358 -27.49 -1.34 1.34
CA SER A 358 -26.91 -2.56 1.91
C SER A 358 -27.89 -3.21 2.87
N VAL A 359 -28.45 -4.39 2.50
CA VAL A 359 -29.42 -5.09 3.33
C VAL A 359 -29.07 -6.57 3.49
N GLN A 360 -29.03 -7.01 4.73
CA GLN A 360 -28.83 -8.41 5.11
C GLN A 360 -30.17 -9.06 5.51
N MET A 361 -30.49 -10.19 4.90
CA MET A 361 -31.65 -10.98 5.32
C MET A 361 -31.24 -11.89 6.50
N HIS A 362 -32.13 -12.03 7.47
CA HIS A 362 -31.94 -12.97 8.57
C HIS A 362 -31.81 -14.41 8.06
N ALA A 363 -30.80 -15.11 8.56
CA ALA A 363 -30.58 -16.53 8.31
C ALA A 363 -29.92 -17.18 9.52
N THR A 364 -30.14 -18.48 9.69
CA THR A 364 -29.54 -19.29 10.75
C THR A 364 -28.88 -20.56 10.17
N ALA A 365 -27.94 -21.13 10.89
CA ALA A 365 -27.19 -22.31 10.46
C ALA A 365 -28.06 -23.57 10.33
N ASP A 366 -29.15 -23.66 11.11
CA ASP A 366 -30.10 -24.76 11.10
C ASP A 366 -31.29 -24.54 10.13
N GLY A 367 -31.33 -23.39 9.45
CA GLY A 367 -32.39 -23.04 8.52
C GLY A 367 -33.72 -22.66 9.18
N ALA A 368 -33.78 -22.54 10.51
CA ALA A 368 -34.98 -22.09 11.21
C ALA A 368 -35.07 -20.56 11.27
N ALA A 369 -36.29 -19.98 11.23
CA ALA A 369 -36.42 -18.52 11.39
C ALA A 369 -35.99 -18.04 12.79
N GLY A 370 -36.24 -18.85 13.80
CA GLY A 370 -36.02 -18.46 15.20
C GLY A 370 -37.05 -17.42 15.69
N ALA A 371 -37.02 -17.15 16.97
CA ALA A 371 -37.92 -16.16 17.56
C ALA A 371 -37.57 -14.72 17.12
N MET A 372 -38.57 -13.87 16.89
CA MET A 372 -38.38 -12.46 16.50
C MET A 372 -37.43 -11.70 17.41
N LYS A 373 -37.47 -11.92 18.74
CA LYS A 373 -36.54 -11.32 19.70
C LYS A 373 -35.06 -11.70 19.41
N SER A 374 -34.81 -12.94 18.97
CA SER A 374 -33.47 -13.39 18.58
C SER A 374 -32.99 -12.72 17.30
N GLN A 375 -33.90 -12.55 16.32
CA GLN A 375 -33.63 -11.84 15.09
C GLN A 375 -33.26 -10.37 15.35
N PHE A 376 -33.99 -9.67 16.20
CA PHE A 376 -33.66 -8.29 16.62
C PHE A 376 -32.27 -8.21 17.29
N LYS A 377 -31.93 -9.17 18.14
CA LYS A 377 -30.59 -9.22 18.77
C LYS A 377 -29.48 -9.36 17.71
N LYS A 378 -29.72 -10.17 16.68
CA LYS A 378 -28.76 -10.31 15.56
C LYS A 378 -28.73 -9.07 14.70
N ALA A 379 -29.86 -8.43 14.44
CA ALA A 379 -29.94 -7.17 13.73
C ALA A 379 -29.14 -6.07 14.43
N ASP A 380 -29.27 -5.96 15.75
CA ASP A 380 -28.49 -5.01 16.54
C ASP A 380 -26.99 -5.32 16.51
N ALA A 381 -26.63 -6.58 16.70
CA ALA A 381 -25.23 -7.05 16.66
C ALA A 381 -24.58 -6.92 15.28
N SER A 382 -25.36 -6.86 14.20
CA SER A 382 -24.85 -6.67 12.83
C SER A 382 -24.33 -5.26 12.54
N GLY A 383 -24.60 -4.29 13.42
CA GLY A 383 -24.29 -2.89 13.20
C GLY A 383 -25.27 -2.16 12.27
N ALA A 384 -26.33 -2.82 11.77
CA ALA A 384 -27.30 -2.20 10.90
C ALA A 384 -27.96 -0.94 11.50
N ARG A 385 -28.19 0.06 10.67
CA ARG A 385 -28.90 1.29 11.07
C ARG A 385 -30.38 1.03 11.31
N TYR A 386 -30.99 0.22 10.46
CA TYR A 386 -32.43 -0.07 10.52
C TYR A 386 -32.71 -1.57 10.58
N ALA A 387 -33.76 -1.96 11.25
CA ALA A 387 -34.43 -3.24 11.09
C ALA A 387 -35.63 -3.09 10.18
N LEU A 388 -35.72 -3.92 9.14
CA LEU A 388 -36.88 -4.05 8.28
C LEU A 388 -37.69 -5.27 8.75
N VAL A 389 -38.84 -5.06 9.37
CA VAL A 389 -39.63 -6.13 9.96
C VAL A 389 -40.75 -6.52 9.00
N PHE A 390 -40.69 -7.76 8.54
CA PHE A 390 -41.71 -8.38 7.66
C PHE A 390 -42.58 -9.33 8.49
N GLY A 391 -43.36 -8.79 9.40
CA GLY A 391 -44.32 -9.56 10.19
C GLY A 391 -45.58 -9.94 9.42
N ALA A 392 -46.34 -10.90 9.94
CA ALA A 392 -47.56 -11.37 9.28
C ALA A 392 -48.60 -10.27 9.04
N GLU A 393 -48.77 -9.33 9.97
CA GLU A 393 -49.65 -8.19 9.86
C GLU A 393 -49.17 -7.20 8.79
N GLU A 394 -47.87 -6.88 8.81
CA GLU A 394 -47.22 -5.99 7.82
C GLU A 394 -47.38 -6.56 6.40
N LEU A 395 -47.06 -7.83 6.21
CA LEU A 395 -47.14 -8.49 4.90
C LEU A 395 -48.60 -8.57 4.39
N THR A 396 -49.56 -8.85 5.26
CA THR A 396 -50.99 -8.85 4.91
C THR A 396 -51.42 -7.49 4.38
N ASN A 397 -50.88 -6.40 4.93
CA ASN A 397 -51.17 -5.03 4.53
C ASN A 397 -50.25 -4.52 3.43
N GLN A 398 -49.41 -5.38 2.82
CA GLN A 398 -48.36 -5.01 1.83
C GLN A 398 -47.43 -3.90 2.35
N GLN A 399 -46.98 -4.03 3.59
CA GLN A 399 -46.14 -3.06 4.27
C GLN A 399 -44.89 -3.76 4.87
N VAL A 400 -43.93 -2.95 5.24
CA VAL A 400 -42.78 -3.31 6.06
C VAL A 400 -42.59 -2.28 7.18
N ALA A 401 -42.35 -2.75 8.41
CA ALA A 401 -42.02 -1.82 9.48
C ALA A 401 -40.53 -1.52 9.46
N VAL A 402 -40.18 -0.25 9.30
CA VAL A 402 -38.82 0.27 9.34
C VAL A 402 -38.57 0.80 10.74
N LYS A 403 -37.68 0.14 11.49
CA LYS A 403 -37.36 0.49 12.87
C LYS A 403 -35.88 0.90 12.98
N SER A 404 -35.62 2.06 13.57
CA SER A 404 -34.27 2.48 13.92
C SER A 404 -33.62 1.53 14.95
N LEU A 405 -32.38 1.17 14.73
CA LEU A 405 -31.54 0.40 15.66
C LEU A 405 -30.46 1.28 16.29
N ARG A 406 -30.35 2.53 15.89
CA ARG A 406 -29.34 3.49 16.40
C ARG A 406 -30.01 4.77 16.87
N ASP A 407 -29.38 5.43 17.84
CA ASP A 407 -29.90 6.69 18.38
C ASP A 407 -29.96 7.78 17.32
N GLY A 408 -30.99 8.62 17.38
CA GLY A 408 -31.14 9.79 16.51
C GLY A 408 -31.76 9.52 15.12
N LEU A 409 -32.07 8.27 14.77
CA LEU A 409 -32.61 7.91 13.45
C LEU A 409 -34.15 7.93 13.37
N GLY A 410 -34.86 8.45 14.39
CA GLY A 410 -36.32 8.60 14.40
C GLY A 410 -37.10 7.37 14.88
N ALA A 411 -38.45 7.49 14.87
CA ALA A 411 -39.37 6.47 15.33
C ALA A 411 -39.62 5.39 14.24
N GLN A 412 -40.19 4.25 14.65
CA GLN A 412 -40.66 3.23 13.71
C GLN A 412 -41.71 3.79 12.76
N THR A 413 -41.59 3.47 11.47
CA THR A 413 -42.53 3.83 10.41
C THR A 413 -42.98 2.60 9.65
N LEU A 414 -44.21 2.65 9.07
CA LEU A 414 -44.67 1.63 8.14
C LEU A 414 -44.49 2.14 6.71
N GLN A 415 -43.94 1.33 5.84
CA GLN A 415 -43.65 1.66 4.45
C GLN A 415 -44.28 0.65 3.51
N SER A 416 -44.85 1.13 2.39
CA SER A 416 -45.50 0.27 1.42
C SER A 416 -44.50 -0.54 0.59
N LEU A 417 -44.75 -1.84 0.40
CA LEU A 417 -43.98 -2.70 -0.47
C LEU A 417 -44.13 -2.40 -1.96
N GLU A 418 -45.22 -1.75 -2.37
CA GLU A 418 -45.46 -1.32 -3.75
C GLU A 418 -44.57 -0.13 -4.16
N SER A 419 -44.21 0.74 -3.20
CA SER A 419 -43.48 2.00 -3.44
C SER A 419 -42.07 2.02 -2.83
N VAL A 420 -41.34 0.90 -2.90
CA VAL A 420 -39.97 0.77 -2.34
C VAL A 420 -39.05 1.91 -2.77
N ASP A 421 -39.12 2.34 -4.04
CA ASP A 421 -38.30 3.41 -4.60
C ASP A 421 -38.49 4.77 -3.89
N SER A 422 -39.67 5.02 -3.33
CA SER A 422 -39.99 6.30 -2.69
C SER A 422 -39.36 6.44 -1.31
N TRP A 423 -39.28 5.34 -0.54
CA TRP A 423 -38.75 5.38 0.84
C TRP A 423 -37.36 4.80 1.00
N ALA A 424 -36.88 3.98 0.05
CA ALA A 424 -35.55 3.36 0.13
C ALA A 424 -34.46 4.39 0.39
N LYS A 425 -34.50 5.56 -0.24
CA LYS A 425 -33.48 6.61 -0.10
C LYS A 425 -33.40 7.16 1.32
N THR A 426 -34.42 7.04 2.14
CA THR A 426 -34.41 7.48 3.54
C THR A 426 -33.53 6.59 4.42
N LEU A 427 -33.14 5.41 3.93
CA LEU A 427 -32.21 4.49 4.61
C LEU A 427 -30.75 4.87 4.41
N LEU A 428 -30.43 5.77 3.47
CA LEU A 428 -29.07 6.21 3.15
C LEU A 428 -28.60 7.44 3.95
N ILE A 429 -29.50 8.07 4.72
CA ILE A 429 -29.24 9.35 5.43
C ILE A 429 -28.62 9.10 6.79
#